data_90dc4769b45f26df7104b0a302dc9873
#
_entry.id   90dc4769b45f26df7104b0a302dc9873
#
_cell.length_a   1.000
_cell.length_b   1.000
_cell.length_c   1.000
_cell.angle_alpha   90.00
_cell.angle_beta   90.00
_cell.angle_gamma   90.00
#
_symmetry.space_group_name_H-M   'P 1'
#
loop_
_entity.id
_entity.type
_entity.pdbx_description
1 polymer ?
#
loop_
_entity_poly.entity_id
_entity_poly.type
_entity_poly.pdbx_seq_one_letter_code
_entity_poly.pdbx_strand_id
1 'polypeptide(L)'
;MSDVQYQGKITNFWELLKEHNIVIPIIQRDYAQGRKDKEEIRDNFLNALFQSINTDTPIKLDFIYGSVEDGDSQPLDGQQRLTTLFLLHWYAAVKSQLLNKDIMNVLKKFTYETRISSREFCNTLVLNPIQITKTIVLSSQIVDSAWFFLSWKKDPTIDAMLRTLNDIHKYFFDIENLWEKLTSDANLISFYHIELEDIGLTDDL
;
A
#
# COMPACT_ATOMS: atom_id res chain seq x y z
N MET A 1 22.82 -5.69 -29.92
CA MET A 1 22.55 -5.39 -28.50
C MET A 1 21.67 -4.15 -28.48
N SER A 2 20.39 -4.33 -28.29
CA SER A 2 19.47 -3.19 -28.13
C SER A 2 19.75 -2.57 -26.77
N ASP A 3 20.06 -1.28 -26.75
CA ASP A 3 20.18 -0.52 -25.50
C ASP A 3 18.82 -0.57 -24.78
N VAL A 4 18.78 -1.28 -23.66
CA VAL A 4 17.61 -1.30 -22.79
C VAL A 4 17.49 0.09 -22.17
N GLN A 5 16.55 0.89 -22.66
CA GLN A 5 16.25 2.18 -22.04
C GLN A 5 15.42 1.96 -20.77
N TYR A 6 16.02 2.24 -19.65
CA TYR A 6 15.30 2.32 -18.38
C TYR A 6 14.69 3.71 -18.22
N GLN A 7 13.38 3.80 -18.11
CA GLN A 7 12.73 5.03 -17.72
C GLN A 7 12.46 4.98 -16.21
N GLY A 8 13.23 5.74 -15.45
CA GLY A 8 13.07 5.89 -14.01
C GLY A 8 12.63 7.30 -13.65
N LYS A 9 11.59 7.42 -12.82
CA LYS A 9 11.17 8.71 -12.27
C LYS A 9 11.02 8.64 -10.76
N ILE A 10 11.26 9.77 -10.09
CA ILE A 10 10.92 9.93 -8.68
C ILE A 10 9.42 10.22 -8.58
N THR A 11 8.72 9.45 -7.79
CA THR A 11 7.28 9.60 -7.56
C THR A 11 6.94 9.25 -6.10
N ASN A 12 5.71 9.51 -5.70
CA ASN A 12 5.14 9.01 -4.46
C ASN A 12 4.03 7.98 -4.76
N PHE A 13 3.54 7.31 -3.73
CA PHE A 13 2.50 6.28 -3.90
C PHE A 13 1.20 6.83 -4.50
N TRP A 14 0.78 8.02 -4.06
CA TRP A 14 -0.49 8.60 -4.52
C TRP A 14 -0.44 8.97 -6.00
N GLU A 15 0.65 9.60 -6.45
CA GLU A 15 0.85 9.94 -7.87
C GLU A 15 0.95 8.67 -8.73
N LEU A 16 1.72 7.67 -8.29
CA LEU A 16 1.81 6.40 -9.00
C LEU A 16 0.43 5.75 -9.15
N LEU A 17 -0.37 5.75 -8.08
CA LEU A 17 -1.71 5.15 -8.10
C LEU A 17 -2.71 5.94 -8.95
N LYS A 18 -2.54 7.26 -9.10
CA LYS A 18 -3.34 8.06 -10.04
C LYS A 18 -3.02 7.72 -11.51
N GLU A 19 -1.74 7.49 -11.81
CA GLU A 19 -1.28 7.19 -13.17
C GLU A 19 -1.60 5.75 -13.60
N HIS A 20 -1.40 4.77 -12.73
CA HIS A 20 -1.52 3.33 -13.04
C HIS A 20 -2.42 2.60 -12.06
N ASN A 21 -2.98 1.46 -12.51
CA ASN A 21 -3.42 0.44 -11.56
C ASN A 21 -2.17 -0.26 -11.02
N ILE A 22 -2.09 -0.48 -9.72
CA ILE A 22 -0.99 -1.26 -9.11
C ILE A 22 -1.52 -2.67 -8.89
N VAL A 23 -1.01 -3.62 -9.68
CA VAL A 23 -1.44 -5.03 -9.64
C VAL A 23 -0.33 -5.88 -9.04
N ILE A 24 -0.52 -6.35 -7.83
CA ILE A 24 0.45 -7.22 -7.15
C ILE A 24 0.40 -8.62 -7.80
N PRO A 25 1.47 -9.07 -8.51
CA PRO A 25 1.44 -10.28 -9.30
C PRO A 25 1.54 -11.56 -8.46
N ILE A 26 1.22 -12.70 -9.09
CA ILE A 26 1.18 -14.04 -8.46
C ILE A 26 2.53 -14.52 -7.92
N ILE A 27 3.62 -14.16 -8.59
CA ILE A 27 4.97 -14.69 -8.33
C ILE A 27 5.48 -14.36 -6.94
N GLN A 28 4.73 -13.54 -6.21
CA GLN A 28 5.21 -12.99 -4.96
C GLN A 28 4.65 -13.69 -3.73
N ARG A 29 5.52 -13.70 -2.75
CA ARG A 29 5.22 -14.18 -1.40
C ARG A 29 4.02 -13.43 -0.84
N ASP A 30 3.36 -14.05 0.13
CA ASP A 30 2.36 -13.37 0.96
C ASP A 30 2.87 -12.01 1.44
N TYR A 31 1.96 -11.09 1.81
CA TYR A 31 2.37 -9.85 2.44
C TYR A 31 3.14 -10.15 3.75
N ALA A 32 4.43 -10.49 3.56
CA ALA A 32 5.30 -11.01 4.61
C ALA A 32 5.64 -9.96 5.66
N GLN A 33 5.74 -8.69 5.28
CA GLN A 33 6.08 -7.59 6.20
C GLN A 33 5.07 -7.45 7.34
N GLY A 34 3.81 -7.79 7.09
CA GLY A 34 2.75 -7.80 8.10
C GLY A 34 2.71 -9.05 8.97
N ARG A 35 3.53 -10.08 8.72
CA ARG A 35 3.54 -11.32 9.54
C ARG A 35 4.01 -11.05 10.96
N LYS A 36 3.59 -11.94 11.88
CA LYS A 36 3.95 -11.85 13.30
C LYS A 36 5.46 -11.95 13.53
N ASP A 37 6.15 -12.82 12.81
CA ASP A 37 7.60 -13.04 12.88
C ASP A 37 8.44 -11.93 12.18
N LYS A 38 7.79 -10.94 11.58
CA LYS A 38 8.40 -9.79 10.89
C LYS A 38 8.05 -8.46 11.55
N GLU A 39 7.69 -8.47 12.80
CA GLU A 39 7.31 -7.28 13.56
C GLU A 39 8.42 -6.21 13.54
N GLU A 40 9.66 -6.60 13.77
CA GLU A 40 10.81 -5.67 13.77
C GLU A 40 10.99 -4.96 12.41
N ILE A 41 10.85 -5.71 11.30
CA ILE A 41 10.97 -5.13 9.95
C ILE A 41 9.84 -4.15 9.70
N ARG A 42 8.62 -4.50 10.08
CA ARG A 42 7.44 -3.64 9.93
C ARG A 42 7.56 -2.40 10.82
N ASP A 43 7.97 -2.57 12.05
CA ASP A 43 8.14 -1.48 13.01
C ASP A 43 9.21 -0.49 12.54
N ASN A 44 10.35 -0.96 12.08
CA ASN A 44 11.42 -0.12 11.51
C ASN A 44 10.92 0.66 10.29
N PHE A 45 10.17 0.02 9.40
CA PHE A 45 9.63 0.69 8.22
C PHE A 45 8.59 1.76 8.58
N LEU A 46 7.63 1.43 9.44
CA LEU A 46 6.61 2.37 9.90
C LEU A 46 7.23 3.53 10.70
N ASN A 47 8.23 3.26 11.52
CA ASN A 47 8.95 4.31 12.24
C ASN A 47 9.67 5.26 11.29
N ALA A 48 10.32 4.76 10.24
CA ALA A 48 10.96 5.61 9.23
C ALA A 48 9.95 6.54 8.53
N LEU A 49 8.78 6.01 8.14
CA LEU A 49 7.69 6.80 7.58
C LEU A 49 7.16 7.83 8.59
N PHE A 50 6.98 7.41 9.85
CA PHE A 50 6.51 8.28 10.92
C PHE A 50 7.47 9.44 11.16
N GLN A 51 8.77 9.19 11.28
CA GLN A 51 9.77 10.23 11.47
C GLN A 51 9.76 11.25 10.34
N SER A 52 9.71 10.78 9.09
CA SER A 52 9.62 11.66 7.92
C SER A 52 8.40 12.59 7.99
N ILE A 53 7.23 12.02 8.27
CA ILE A 53 5.95 12.75 8.32
C ILE A 53 5.88 13.68 9.54
N ASN A 54 6.35 13.23 10.70
CA ASN A 54 6.29 13.99 11.96
C ASN A 54 7.25 15.20 11.97
N THR A 55 8.38 15.08 11.30
CA THR A 55 9.40 16.14 11.23
C THR A 55 9.40 16.93 9.93
N ASP A 56 8.49 16.62 9.00
CA ASP A 56 8.44 17.18 7.65
C ASP A 56 9.78 17.05 6.89
N THR A 57 10.51 15.97 7.17
CA THR A 57 11.79 15.67 6.54
C THR A 57 11.63 14.60 5.47
N PRO A 58 11.80 14.93 4.17
CA PRO A 58 11.61 13.96 3.10
C PRO A 58 12.53 12.75 3.21
N ILE A 59 11.97 11.56 2.98
CA ILE A 59 12.75 10.34 2.78
C ILE A 59 12.52 9.78 1.38
N LYS A 60 13.54 9.12 0.87
CA LYS A 60 13.48 8.38 -0.38
C LYS A 60 13.60 6.89 -0.06
N LEU A 61 12.54 6.15 -0.33
CA LEU A 61 12.56 4.70 -0.24
C LEU A 61 13.38 4.10 -1.38
N ASP A 62 13.73 2.83 -1.24
CA ASP A 62 14.39 2.09 -2.31
C ASP A 62 13.55 2.02 -3.59
N PHE A 63 14.19 1.56 -4.66
CA PHE A 63 13.56 1.40 -5.97
C PHE A 63 12.31 0.52 -5.90
N ILE A 64 11.32 0.89 -6.71
CA ILE A 64 10.21 0.03 -7.11
C ILE A 64 10.34 -0.17 -8.60
N TYR A 65 10.47 -1.40 -9.04
CA TYR A 65 10.60 -1.71 -10.45
C TYR A 65 9.66 -2.83 -10.86
N GLY A 66 9.21 -2.78 -12.10
CA GLY A 66 8.28 -3.75 -12.67
C GLY A 66 7.92 -3.39 -14.10
N SER A 67 7.05 -4.18 -14.70
CA SER A 67 6.47 -3.87 -16.00
C SER A 67 5.27 -2.95 -15.88
N VAL A 68 5.01 -2.18 -16.93
CA VAL A 68 3.77 -1.44 -17.11
C VAL A 68 3.15 -1.88 -18.43
N GLU A 69 1.96 -2.44 -18.37
CA GLU A 69 1.25 -3.00 -19.50
C GLU A 69 -0.22 -2.58 -19.44
N ASP A 70 -0.73 -1.98 -20.51
CA ASP A 70 -2.12 -1.52 -20.62
C ASP A 70 -2.63 -0.63 -19.47
N GLY A 71 -1.73 0.12 -18.83
CA GLY A 71 -2.02 0.98 -17.68
C GLY A 71 -1.92 0.29 -16.31
N ASP A 72 -1.60 -1.00 -16.30
CA ASP A 72 -1.34 -1.79 -15.11
C ASP A 72 0.17 -1.80 -14.79
N SER A 73 0.56 -1.33 -13.63
CA SER A 73 1.92 -1.47 -13.10
C SER A 73 2.00 -2.74 -12.28
N GLN A 74 2.82 -3.69 -12.73
CA GLN A 74 3.06 -4.98 -12.07
C GLN A 74 4.46 -4.95 -11.42
N PRO A 75 4.56 -4.60 -10.12
CA PRO A 75 5.85 -4.49 -9.46
C PRO A 75 6.50 -5.88 -9.27
N LEU A 76 7.73 -6.03 -9.69
CA LEU A 76 8.59 -7.19 -9.42
C LEU A 76 9.28 -7.06 -8.05
N ASP A 77 9.61 -5.82 -7.65
CA ASP A 77 10.10 -5.50 -6.31
C ASP A 77 9.35 -4.31 -5.72
N GLY A 78 9.40 -4.18 -4.40
CA GLY A 78 8.72 -3.11 -3.66
C GLY A 78 7.26 -3.41 -3.28
N GLN A 79 6.73 -4.57 -3.59
CA GLN A 79 5.33 -4.93 -3.36
C GLN A 79 4.92 -4.84 -1.88
N GLN A 80 5.81 -5.23 -0.96
CA GLN A 80 5.56 -5.14 0.47
C GLN A 80 5.41 -3.68 0.90
N ARG A 81 6.27 -2.81 0.37
CA ARG A 81 6.23 -1.36 0.61
C ARG A 81 4.96 -0.74 0.03
N LEU A 82 4.60 -1.10 -1.20
CA LEU A 82 3.36 -0.61 -1.85
C LEU A 82 2.11 -1.04 -1.07
N THR A 83 2.05 -2.27 -0.57
CA THR A 83 0.94 -2.73 0.26
C THR A 83 0.84 -1.92 1.56
N THR A 84 1.97 -1.68 2.25
CA THR A 84 1.99 -0.85 3.46
C THR A 84 1.56 0.59 3.16
N LEU A 85 2.03 1.16 2.05
CA LEU A 85 1.65 2.51 1.63
C LEU A 85 0.16 2.60 1.26
N PHE A 86 -0.40 1.57 0.60
CA PHE A 86 -1.85 1.49 0.35
C PHE A 86 -2.65 1.56 1.66
N LEU A 87 -2.28 0.73 2.64
CA LEU A 87 -2.95 0.71 3.94
C LEU A 87 -2.83 2.06 4.68
N LEU A 88 -1.66 2.70 4.61
CA LEU A 88 -1.42 4.01 5.21
C LEU A 88 -2.27 5.11 4.55
N HIS A 89 -2.38 5.13 3.22
CA HIS A 89 -3.21 6.10 2.50
C HIS A 89 -4.69 5.90 2.78
N TRP A 90 -5.17 4.64 2.77
CA TRP A 90 -6.54 4.35 3.18
C TRP A 90 -6.81 4.83 4.61
N TYR A 91 -5.92 4.51 5.55
CA TYR A 91 -6.02 4.93 6.94
C TYR A 91 -6.08 6.46 7.08
N ALA A 92 -5.20 7.17 6.38
CA ALA A 92 -5.15 8.63 6.40
C ALA A 92 -6.44 9.25 5.88
N ALA A 93 -6.97 8.75 4.76
CA ALA A 93 -8.23 9.23 4.18
C ALA A 93 -9.43 9.00 5.11
N VAL A 94 -9.51 7.81 5.73
CA VAL A 94 -10.59 7.47 6.67
C VAL A 94 -10.50 8.31 7.95
N LYS A 95 -9.30 8.39 8.56
CA LYS A 95 -9.06 9.18 9.78
C LYS A 95 -9.42 10.65 9.60
N SER A 96 -9.08 11.21 8.45
CA SER A 96 -9.33 12.61 8.10
C SER A 96 -10.77 12.85 7.59
N GLN A 97 -11.61 11.82 7.50
CA GLN A 97 -12.97 11.86 6.94
C GLN A 97 -13.02 12.41 5.50
N LEU A 98 -11.94 12.20 4.74
CA LEU A 98 -11.80 12.65 3.35
C LEU A 98 -12.15 11.59 2.32
N LEU A 99 -12.45 10.35 2.73
CA LEU A 99 -12.71 9.23 1.83
C LEU A 99 -14.03 9.44 1.06
N ASN A 100 -13.95 10.25 0.02
CA ASN A 100 -15.02 10.51 -0.93
C ASN A 100 -14.93 9.56 -2.16
N LYS A 101 -15.88 9.67 -3.08
CA LYS A 101 -15.96 8.82 -4.26
C LYS A 101 -14.71 8.89 -5.15
N ASP A 102 -14.09 10.06 -5.28
CA ASP A 102 -12.91 10.24 -6.14
C ASP A 102 -11.68 9.57 -5.52
N ILE A 103 -11.46 9.75 -4.23
CA ILE A 103 -10.38 9.10 -3.49
C ILE A 103 -10.59 7.57 -3.47
N MET A 104 -11.81 7.10 -3.26
CA MET A 104 -12.15 5.67 -3.35
C MET A 104 -11.80 5.09 -4.72
N ASN A 105 -12.14 5.80 -5.80
CA ASN A 105 -11.85 5.35 -7.16
C ASN A 105 -10.34 5.23 -7.42
N VAL A 106 -9.52 6.12 -6.87
CA VAL A 106 -8.06 6.01 -6.97
C VAL A 106 -7.54 4.86 -6.12
N LEU A 107 -7.94 4.75 -4.85
CA LEU A 107 -7.47 3.69 -3.95
C LEU A 107 -7.83 2.29 -4.47
N LYS A 108 -8.96 2.11 -5.15
CA LYS A 108 -9.37 0.84 -5.78
C LYS A 108 -8.47 0.39 -6.91
N LYS A 109 -7.60 1.24 -7.43
CA LYS A 109 -6.60 0.86 -8.43
C LYS A 109 -5.46 -0.01 -7.84
N PHE A 110 -5.35 -0.10 -6.51
CA PHE A 110 -4.46 -1.06 -5.87
C PHE A 110 -5.15 -2.41 -5.74
N THR A 111 -4.57 -3.47 -6.29
CA THR A 111 -5.19 -4.79 -6.35
C THR A 111 -4.19 -5.93 -6.34
N TYR A 112 -4.68 -7.14 -6.15
CA TYR A 112 -3.92 -8.39 -6.28
C TYR A 112 -4.39 -9.18 -7.49
N GLU A 113 -3.46 -9.68 -8.30
CA GLU A 113 -3.77 -10.39 -9.54
C GLU A 113 -4.54 -11.69 -9.27
N THR A 114 -4.00 -12.56 -8.43
CA THR A 114 -4.50 -13.94 -8.26
C THR A 114 -5.03 -14.27 -6.88
N ARG A 115 -4.72 -13.48 -5.88
CA ARG A 115 -5.25 -13.66 -4.52
C ARG A 115 -6.62 -13.05 -4.40
N ILE A 116 -7.64 -13.80 -4.82
CA ILE A 116 -9.03 -13.34 -4.87
C ILE A 116 -9.48 -12.76 -3.52
N SER A 117 -9.22 -13.45 -2.41
CA SER A 117 -9.58 -12.97 -1.06
C SER A 117 -8.91 -11.64 -0.71
N SER A 118 -7.60 -11.50 -0.98
CA SER A 118 -6.87 -10.26 -0.72
C SER A 118 -7.35 -9.11 -1.61
N ARG A 119 -7.63 -9.38 -2.89
CA ARG A 119 -8.22 -8.41 -3.83
C ARG A 119 -9.58 -7.92 -3.36
N GLU A 120 -10.48 -8.86 -3.02
CA GLU A 120 -11.81 -8.54 -2.52
C GLU A 120 -11.75 -7.78 -1.20
N PHE A 121 -10.84 -8.17 -0.30
CA PHE A 121 -10.64 -7.47 0.96
C PHE A 121 -10.20 -6.02 0.74
N CYS A 122 -9.17 -5.75 -0.08
CA CYS A 122 -8.71 -4.40 -0.38
C CYS A 122 -9.83 -3.53 -0.97
N ASN A 123 -10.58 -4.06 -1.95
CA ASN A 123 -11.70 -3.35 -2.55
C ASN A 123 -12.82 -3.06 -1.54
N THR A 124 -13.18 -4.05 -0.73
CA THR A 124 -14.26 -3.92 0.26
C THR A 124 -13.86 -2.96 1.40
N LEU A 125 -12.59 -2.99 1.82
CA LEU A 125 -12.04 -2.07 2.80
C LEU A 125 -12.17 -0.60 2.35
N VAL A 126 -11.89 -0.32 1.07
CA VAL A 126 -12.03 1.02 0.49
C VAL A 126 -13.50 1.46 0.45
N LEU A 127 -14.42 0.54 0.13
CA LEU A 127 -15.85 0.85 -0.01
C LEU A 127 -16.59 1.01 1.33
N ASN A 128 -16.01 0.53 2.44
CA ASN A 128 -16.67 0.51 3.74
C ASN A 128 -15.81 1.21 4.80
N PRO A 129 -15.77 2.55 4.78
CA PRO A 129 -15.01 3.30 5.79
C PRO A 129 -15.55 3.02 7.20
N ILE A 130 -14.64 2.98 8.14
CA ILE A 130 -14.93 2.76 9.57
C ILE A 130 -14.66 4.04 10.36
N GLN A 131 -15.23 4.14 11.54
CA GLN A 131 -14.92 5.25 12.43
C GLN A 131 -13.64 4.95 13.22
N ILE A 132 -12.63 5.80 13.08
CA ILE A 132 -11.36 5.64 13.78
C ILE A 132 -11.36 6.51 15.05
N THR A 133 -11.15 5.88 16.20
CA THR A 133 -11.00 6.53 17.51
C THR A 133 -9.71 6.07 18.16
N LYS A 134 -9.12 6.87 19.06
CA LYS A 134 -7.80 6.61 19.66
C LYS A 134 -7.66 5.24 20.33
N THR A 135 -8.73 4.75 20.94
CA THR A 135 -8.71 3.52 21.76
C THR A 135 -9.11 2.28 21.00
N ILE A 136 -9.43 2.40 19.72
CA ILE A 136 -9.92 1.27 18.96
C ILE A 136 -8.79 0.33 18.54
N VAL A 137 -9.10 -0.96 18.49
CA VAL A 137 -8.26 -1.96 17.80
C VAL A 137 -8.85 -2.13 16.40
N LEU A 138 -8.20 -1.52 15.39
CA LEU A 138 -8.70 -1.48 14.02
C LEU A 138 -9.01 -2.85 13.45
N SER A 139 -8.11 -3.81 13.65
CA SER A 139 -8.31 -5.19 13.18
C SER A 139 -9.59 -5.80 13.74
N SER A 140 -9.89 -5.58 15.01
CA SER A 140 -11.12 -6.11 15.63
C SER A 140 -12.36 -5.45 15.01
N GLN A 141 -12.36 -4.14 14.86
CA GLN A 141 -13.49 -3.43 14.25
C GLN A 141 -13.75 -3.88 12.80
N ILE A 142 -12.69 -4.10 12.03
CA ILE A 142 -12.79 -4.60 10.66
C ILE A 142 -13.35 -6.02 10.64
N VAL A 143 -12.81 -6.90 11.47
CA VAL A 143 -13.23 -8.31 11.54
C VAL A 143 -14.68 -8.48 12.03
N ASP A 144 -15.14 -7.58 12.89
CA ASP A 144 -16.49 -7.59 13.44
C ASP A 144 -17.51 -6.88 12.52
N SER A 145 -17.05 -6.28 11.42
CA SER A 145 -17.93 -5.63 10.45
C SER A 145 -18.76 -6.63 9.65
N ALA A 146 -20.00 -6.28 9.34
CA ALA A 146 -20.92 -7.14 8.60
C ALA A 146 -20.45 -7.53 7.19
N TRP A 147 -19.55 -6.74 6.61
CA TRP A 147 -18.97 -6.96 5.29
C TRP A 147 -17.72 -7.86 5.30
N PHE A 148 -17.19 -8.22 6.49
CA PHE A 148 -16.00 -9.05 6.59
C PHE A 148 -16.37 -10.54 6.47
N PHE A 149 -15.84 -11.21 5.44
CA PHE A 149 -16.11 -12.63 5.25
C PHE A 149 -15.26 -13.51 6.20
N LEU A 150 -15.90 -14.47 6.86
CA LEU A 150 -15.22 -15.37 7.81
C LEU A 150 -14.07 -16.19 7.17
N SER A 151 -14.18 -16.50 5.87
CA SER A 151 -13.12 -17.17 5.11
C SER A 151 -11.82 -16.36 5.05
N TRP A 152 -11.90 -15.04 5.11
CA TRP A 152 -10.74 -14.14 5.08
C TRP A 152 -9.86 -14.26 6.34
N LYS A 153 -10.40 -14.72 7.46
CA LYS A 153 -9.61 -14.99 8.68
C LYS A 153 -8.50 -16.03 8.46
N LYS A 154 -8.59 -16.84 7.42
CA LYS A 154 -7.61 -17.88 7.08
C LYS A 154 -6.58 -17.40 6.04
N ASP A 155 -6.76 -16.21 5.47
CA ASP A 155 -5.82 -15.65 4.50
C ASP A 155 -4.66 -14.97 5.24
N PRO A 156 -3.42 -15.48 5.10
CA PRO A 156 -2.26 -14.92 5.80
C PRO A 156 -1.93 -13.49 5.36
N THR A 157 -2.28 -13.10 4.13
CA THR A 157 -2.08 -11.75 3.63
C THR A 157 -3.05 -10.77 4.29
N ILE A 158 -4.32 -11.14 4.42
CA ILE A 158 -5.32 -10.31 5.11
C ILE A 158 -4.98 -10.17 6.60
N ASP A 159 -4.61 -11.27 7.26
CA ASP A 159 -4.18 -11.24 8.66
C ASP A 159 -2.96 -10.32 8.87
N ALA A 160 -2.00 -10.36 7.94
CA ALA A 160 -0.86 -9.45 7.93
C ALA A 160 -1.26 -7.98 7.71
N MET A 161 -2.20 -7.70 6.80
CA MET A 161 -2.74 -6.34 6.59
C MET A 161 -3.44 -5.80 7.84
N LEU A 162 -4.22 -6.63 8.52
CA LEU A 162 -4.93 -6.25 9.74
C LEU A 162 -3.94 -5.88 10.87
N ARG A 163 -2.86 -6.64 11.04
CA ARG A 163 -1.79 -6.28 12.01
C ARG A 163 -1.12 -4.96 11.63
N THR A 164 -0.80 -4.80 10.36
CA THR A 164 -0.17 -3.55 9.86
C THR A 164 -1.07 -2.35 10.10
N LEU A 165 -2.38 -2.48 9.93
CA LEU A 165 -3.34 -1.41 10.24
C LEU A 165 -3.35 -1.04 11.73
N ASN A 166 -3.22 -2.00 12.64
CA ASN A 166 -3.08 -1.70 14.07
C ASN A 166 -1.80 -0.90 14.36
N ASP A 167 -0.69 -1.28 13.73
CA ASP A 167 0.58 -0.58 13.93
C ASP A 167 0.55 0.81 13.26
N ILE A 168 -0.04 0.95 12.08
CA ILE A 168 -0.30 2.26 11.45
C ILE A 168 -1.12 3.15 12.39
N HIS A 169 -2.18 2.63 13.00
CA HIS A 169 -2.98 3.37 13.95
C HIS A 169 -2.16 3.85 15.15
N LYS A 170 -1.33 2.98 15.72
CA LYS A 170 -0.43 3.30 16.84
C LYS A 170 0.54 4.44 16.50
N TYR A 171 1.14 4.44 15.31
CA TYR A 171 2.11 5.45 14.91
C TYR A 171 1.48 6.76 14.45
N PHE A 172 0.37 6.71 13.73
CA PHE A 172 -0.11 7.85 12.95
C PHE A 172 -1.41 8.48 13.46
N PHE A 173 -1.99 7.95 14.55
CA PHE A 173 -3.25 8.51 15.06
C PHE A 173 -3.14 9.98 15.45
N ASP A 174 -2.08 10.36 16.15
CA ASP A 174 -1.89 11.73 16.65
C ASP A 174 -1.25 12.68 15.59
N ILE A 175 -0.96 12.21 14.38
CA ILE A 175 -0.45 13.06 13.29
C ILE A 175 -1.60 13.86 12.68
N GLU A 176 -1.50 15.19 12.76
CA GLU A 176 -2.43 16.08 12.06
C GLU A 176 -2.13 16.17 10.56
N ASN A 177 -3.16 16.42 9.75
CA ASN A 177 -3.05 16.60 8.31
C ASN A 177 -2.30 15.45 7.59
N LEU A 178 -2.46 14.21 8.10
CA LEU A 178 -1.75 13.05 7.58
C LEU A 178 -1.99 12.84 6.08
N TRP A 179 -3.23 13.04 5.63
CA TRP A 179 -3.59 12.90 4.22
C TRP A 179 -2.81 13.88 3.33
N GLU A 180 -2.81 15.16 3.68
CA GLU A 180 -2.09 16.20 2.93
C GLU A 180 -0.58 15.94 2.92
N LYS A 181 -0.02 15.49 4.05
CA LYS A 181 1.40 15.15 4.14
C LYS A 181 1.79 13.98 3.23
N LEU A 182 0.88 13.03 3.00
CA LEU A 182 1.11 11.88 2.13
C LEU A 182 0.91 12.16 0.64
N THR A 183 0.05 13.14 0.31
CA THR A 183 -0.44 13.34 -1.07
C THR A 183 -0.02 14.67 -1.69
N SER A 184 0.62 15.55 -0.92
CA SER A 184 1.08 16.85 -1.40
C SER A 184 2.36 16.75 -2.25
N ASP A 185 2.62 17.82 -2.99
CA ASP A 185 3.85 17.96 -3.81
C ASP A 185 5.14 18.02 -2.98
N ALA A 186 5.04 18.10 -1.64
CA ALA A 186 6.20 18.04 -0.74
C ALA A 186 6.95 16.70 -0.82
N ASN A 187 6.30 15.65 -1.34
CA ASN A 187 6.89 14.33 -1.55
C ASN A 187 7.67 13.81 -0.33
N LEU A 188 7.08 13.92 0.86
CA LEU A 188 7.73 13.48 2.10
C LEU A 188 8.15 12.01 2.05
N ILE A 189 7.39 11.19 1.34
CA ILE A 189 7.71 9.78 1.10
C ILE A 189 7.75 9.56 -0.41
N SER A 190 8.93 9.41 -0.97
CA SER A 190 9.13 9.18 -2.40
C SER A 190 9.98 7.95 -2.66
N PHE A 191 9.99 7.48 -3.90
CA PHE A 191 10.81 6.37 -4.37
C PHE A 191 11.10 6.53 -5.86
N TYR A 192 12.10 5.80 -6.36
CA TYR A 192 12.30 5.65 -7.80
C TYR A 192 11.38 4.56 -8.33
N HIS A 193 10.50 4.91 -9.25
CA HIS A 193 9.73 3.96 -10.05
C HIS A 193 10.46 3.74 -11.37
N ILE A 194 10.81 2.50 -11.66
CA ILE A 194 11.53 2.09 -12.86
C ILE A 194 10.63 1.15 -13.65
N GLU A 195 10.26 1.60 -14.83
CA GLU A 195 9.52 0.79 -15.79
C GLU A 195 10.53 -0.03 -16.61
N LEU A 196 10.40 -1.34 -16.53
CA LEU A 196 11.14 -2.28 -17.35
C LEU A 196 10.35 -2.44 -18.65
N GLU A 197 10.86 -1.87 -19.75
CA GLU A 197 10.33 -2.20 -21.08
C GLU A 197 10.52 -3.70 -21.30
N ASP A 198 9.54 -4.31 -21.99
CA ASP A 198 9.41 -5.72 -22.33
C ASP A 198 10.78 -6.43 -22.54
N ILE A 199 11.41 -6.78 -21.43
CA ILE A 199 12.46 -7.77 -21.44
C ILE A 199 11.66 -9.06 -21.55
N GLY A 200 11.37 -9.50 -22.80
CA GLY A 200 10.64 -10.74 -23.05
C GLY A 200 11.07 -11.82 -22.06
N LEU A 201 10.50 -11.75 -20.87
CA LEU A 201 10.53 -12.79 -19.86
C LEU A 201 9.61 -13.87 -20.41
N THR A 202 10.12 -14.55 -21.45
CA THR A 202 9.56 -15.83 -21.84
C THR A 202 9.63 -16.75 -20.63
N ASP A 203 8.67 -17.65 -20.52
CA ASP A 203 8.48 -18.64 -19.45
C ASP A 203 9.75 -19.48 -19.08
N ASP A 204 10.90 -19.19 -19.67
CA ASP A 204 12.17 -19.90 -19.50
C ASP A 204 13.08 -19.36 -18.39
N LEU A 205 12.67 -18.33 -17.64
CA LEU A 205 13.37 -17.79 -16.48
C LEU A 205 12.68 -18.12 -15.17
#